data_a0c6c6f7db4c133ff08a7755ef2480d4
#
_entry.id   a0c6c6f7db4c133ff08a7755ef2480d4
#
_cell.length_a   1.000
_cell.length_b   1.000
_cell.length_c   1.000
_cell.angle_alpha   90.00
_cell.angle_beta   90.00
_cell.angle_gamma   90.00
#
_symmetry.space_group_name_H-M   'P 1'
#
loop_
_entity.id
_entity.type
_entity.pdbx_description
1 polymer ?
#
loop_
_entity_poly.entity_id
_entity_poly.type
_entity_poly.pdbx_seq_one_letter_code
_entity_poly.pdbx_strand_id
1 'polypeptide(L)'
;MKYTIEISIAGCSTNCAHCYVDGGFAPYMSFENYKICIEKLKPLLKFLGNSASVTLGNELFCNPYIDEILEYNITQLGDHFSYSSYYVPTTGIALLARKDKEKILEMLKKCGAKGFMLALHGDEDVHNSIVNNSIAYKKLFETEKFVSKYGFDVLFNIIVSKKLLNNFEKTLSCVQETQKSARLTVPVFVPTNRMRKYESIRADVSDCLEIVKISDRIDIDTLNLIKHCNEHTELAVKELICSGKYDYLKDKENSPKWVFVNVTRDLNVYYGNVGAHTKYLGNLKDLSEAQLIDSICKLSSNYDYTSYFSDETFLKIDGLIHSVNADDKVYPSVPDCLYSLLDKAGVKNLII
;
A
#
# COMPACT_ATOMS: atom_id res chain seq x y z
N MET A 1 17.06 -6.02 -10.72
CA MET A 1 16.25 -6.00 -9.50
C MET A 1 16.29 -4.60 -8.93
N LYS A 2 15.18 -4.04 -8.49
CA LYS A 2 15.09 -2.71 -7.85
C LYS A 2 14.62 -2.87 -6.41
N TYR A 3 15.18 -2.09 -5.51
CA TYR A 3 14.88 -2.14 -4.08
C TYR A 3 14.23 -0.84 -3.64
N THR A 4 13.10 -0.93 -2.99
CA THR A 4 12.44 0.19 -2.33
C THR A 4 12.47 -0.03 -0.83
N ILE A 5 13.14 0.85 -0.12
CA ILE A 5 13.18 0.85 1.35
C ILE A 5 12.18 1.90 1.82
N GLU A 6 11.05 1.43 2.35
CA GLU A 6 10.02 2.31 2.89
C GLU A 6 10.20 2.46 4.40
N ILE A 7 10.29 3.70 4.86
CA ILE A 7 10.40 4.01 6.29
C ILE A 7 9.07 4.59 6.77
N SER A 8 8.38 3.86 7.63
CA SER A 8 7.13 4.29 8.25
C SER A 8 7.41 5.28 9.38
N ILE A 9 7.28 6.57 9.11
CA ILE A 9 7.67 7.63 10.06
C ILE A 9 6.54 8.09 10.99
N ALA A 10 5.28 7.78 10.66
CA ALA A 10 4.13 8.21 11.45
C ALA A 10 2.97 7.22 11.35
N GLY A 11 1.95 7.40 12.19
CA GLY A 11 0.63 6.82 12.02
C GLY A 11 -0.20 7.61 11.02
N CYS A 12 -1.49 7.82 11.34
CA CYS A 12 -2.40 8.59 10.50
C CYS A 12 -3.35 9.42 11.36
N SER A 13 -3.82 10.55 10.84
CA SER A 13 -4.85 11.37 11.49
C SER A 13 -6.27 10.79 11.34
N THR A 14 -6.42 9.67 10.61
CA THR A 14 -7.69 9.02 10.35
C THR A 14 -7.70 7.57 10.80
N ASN A 15 -8.90 6.98 10.87
CA ASN A 15 -9.12 5.62 11.33
C ASN A 15 -9.90 4.81 10.30
N CYS A 16 -9.39 4.77 9.07
CA CYS A 16 -10.08 4.17 7.93
C CYS A 16 -10.40 2.69 8.14
N ALA A 17 -11.60 2.28 7.73
CA ALA A 17 -12.06 0.90 7.86
C ALA A 17 -11.20 -0.10 7.07
N HIS A 18 -10.63 0.31 5.94
CA HIS A 18 -9.79 -0.51 5.06
C HIS A 18 -8.28 -0.39 5.33
N CYS A 19 -7.89 0.20 6.45
CA CYS A 19 -6.48 0.49 6.72
C CYS A 19 -5.67 -0.78 6.98
N TYR A 20 -4.85 -1.16 6.02
CA TYR A 20 -3.99 -2.34 6.10
C TYR A 20 -2.72 -2.12 6.96
N VAL A 21 -2.30 -0.87 7.14
CA VAL A 21 -1.17 -0.50 8.01
C VAL A 21 -1.61 -0.24 9.47
N ASP A 22 -2.87 -0.52 9.78
CA ASP A 22 -3.49 -0.24 11.09
C ASP A 22 -3.21 1.18 11.58
N GLY A 23 -3.25 2.15 10.65
CA GLY A 23 -3.07 3.57 10.91
C GLY A 23 -4.09 4.08 11.93
N GLY A 24 -3.88 5.28 12.42
CA GLY A 24 -4.65 5.92 13.48
C GLY A 24 -3.70 6.83 14.27
N PHE A 25 -4.10 7.30 15.43
CA PHE A 25 -3.28 8.13 16.31
C PHE A 25 -2.08 7.38 16.92
N ALA A 26 -1.36 6.64 16.07
CA ALA A 26 -0.16 5.94 16.44
C ALA A 26 0.99 6.95 16.68
N PRO A 27 1.94 6.65 17.58
CA PRO A 27 3.11 7.49 17.78
C PRO A 27 3.90 7.62 16.47
N TYR A 28 4.60 8.74 16.34
CA TYR A 28 5.52 9.00 15.24
C TYR A 28 6.94 8.54 15.58
N MET A 29 7.77 8.34 14.56
CA MET A 29 9.20 8.13 14.73
C MET A 29 9.84 9.46 15.15
N SER A 30 10.61 9.47 16.25
CA SER A 30 11.39 10.64 16.62
C SER A 30 12.48 10.93 15.60
N PHE A 31 12.91 12.18 15.48
CA PHE A 31 13.99 12.54 14.55
C PHE A 31 15.29 11.82 14.89
N GLU A 32 15.56 11.58 16.19
CA GLU A 32 16.72 10.80 16.61
C GLU A 32 16.67 9.35 16.14
N ASN A 33 15.53 8.66 16.30
CA ASN A 33 15.36 7.31 15.75
C ASN A 33 15.47 7.31 14.22
N TYR A 34 14.99 8.37 13.55
CA TYR A 34 15.14 8.50 12.12
C TYR A 34 16.61 8.58 11.69
N LYS A 35 17.43 9.37 12.37
CA LYS A 35 18.86 9.43 12.11
C LYS A 35 19.54 8.07 12.31
N ILE A 36 19.21 7.37 13.42
CA ILE A 36 19.71 6.01 13.66
C ILE A 36 19.31 5.08 12.49
N CYS A 37 18.06 5.15 12.04
CA CYS A 37 17.57 4.36 10.92
C CYS A 37 18.41 4.59 9.67
N ILE A 38 18.62 5.83 9.27
CA ILE A 38 19.40 6.16 8.07
C ILE A 38 20.85 5.72 8.20
N GLU A 39 21.52 5.97 9.34
CA GLU A 39 22.91 5.55 9.56
C GLU A 39 23.05 4.01 9.44
N LYS A 40 22.11 3.26 9.97
CA LYS A 40 22.09 1.79 9.87
C LYS A 40 21.76 1.27 8.46
N LEU A 41 21.05 2.04 7.66
CA LEU A 41 20.72 1.67 6.27
C LEU A 41 21.80 2.08 5.26
N LYS A 42 22.66 3.06 5.56
CA LYS A 42 23.74 3.51 4.65
C LYS A 42 24.59 2.40 4.08
N PRO A 43 25.07 1.41 4.85
CA PRO A 43 25.85 0.30 4.30
C PRO A 43 25.07 -0.53 3.29
N LEU A 44 23.77 -0.82 3.57
CA LEU A 44 22.89 -1.51 2.64
C LEU A 44 22.69 -0.71 1.35
N LEU A 45 22.44 0.60 1.45
CA LEU A 45 22.28 1.49 0.29
C LEU A 45 23.54 1.53 -0.55
N LYS A 46 24.70 1.63 0.10
CA LYS A 46 26.01 1.57 -0.58
C LYS A 46 26.22 0.25 -1.31
N PHE A 47 25.84 -0.87 -0.69
CA PHE A 47 25.94 -2.20 -1.28
C PHE A 47 25.02 -2.35 -2.50
N LEU A 48 23.76 -1.89 -2.41
CA LEU A 48 22.75 -1.99 -3.48
C LEU A 48 22.97 -0.94 -4.60
N GLY A 49 23.68 0.13 -4.32
CA GLY A 49 23.96 1.21 -5.27
C GLY A 49 22.69 1.83 -5.86
N ASN A 50 22.75 2.20 -7.12
CA ASN A 50 21.66 2.86 -7.85
C ASN A 50 20.38 1.98 -8.02
N SER A 51 20.42 0.73 -7.58
CA SER A 51 19.25 -0.13 -7.59
C SER A 51 18.33 0.07 -6.38
N ALA A 52 18.76 0.83 -5.37
CA ALA A 52 18.00 1.09 -4.14
C ALA A 52 17.48 2.52 -4.06
N SER A 53 16.25 2.65 -3.62
CA SER A 53 15.64 3.94 -3.27
C SER A 53 15.02 3.88 -1.88
N VAL A 54 15.06 4.99 -1.16
CA VAL A 54 14.41 5.20 0.13
C VAL A 54 13.18 6.06 -0.09
N THR A 55 12.06 5.68 0.51
CA THR A 55 10.83 6.47 0.51
C THR A 55 10.24 6.52 1.93
N LEU A 56 9.41 7.51 2.19
CA LEU A 56 8.69 7.64 3.46
C LEU A 56 7.29 7.09 3.30
N GLY A 57 6.89 6.21 4.20
CA GLY A 57 5.58 5.55 4.20
C GLY A 57 4.57 6.16 5.15
N ASN A 58 3.31 5.74 4.99
CA ASN A 58 2.14 6.16 5.75
C ASN A 58 1.77 7.65 5.55
N GLU A 59 1.11 8.26 6.54
CA GLU A 59 0.72 9.69 6.49
C GLU A 59 1.86 10.54 7.05
N LEU A 60 2.84 10.83 6.19
CA LEU A 60 4.08 11.51 6.58
C LEU A 60 3.86 12.87 7.27
N PHE A 61 2.76 13.57 6.93
CA PHE A 61 2.44 14.88 7.51
C PHE A 61 1.98 14.82 8.97
N CYS A 62 1.72 13.62 9.49
CA CYS A 62 1.46 13.39 10.91
C CYS A 62 2.75 13.40 11.76
N ASN A 63 3.93 13.31 11.13
CA ASN A 63 5.19 13.44 11.86
C ASN A 63 5.51 14.93 12.08
N PRO A 64 5.69 15.39 13.34
CA PRO A 64 6.01 16.79 13.61
C PRO A 64 7.38 17.22 13.06
N TYR A 65 8.30 16.30 12.86
CA TYR A 65 9.67 16.52 12.38
C TYR A 65 9.82 16.30 10.87
N ILE A 66 8.73 16.32 10.10
CA ILE A 66 8.79 15.98 8.67
C ILE A 66 9.70 16.92 7.87
N ASP A 67 9.76 18.20 8.20
CA ASP A 67 10.65 19.15 7.56
C ASP A 67 12.13 18.82 7.85
N GLU A 68 12.49 18.54 9.10
CA GLU A 68 13.83 18.10 9.49
C GLU A 68 14.22 16.77 8.82
N ILE A 69 13.27 15.83 8.73
CA ILE A 69 13.46 14.53 8.05
C ILE A 69 13.74 14.73 6.56
N LEU A 70 12.96 15.56 5.87
CA LEU A 70 13.17 15.84 4.45
C LEU A 70 14.51 16.53 4.20
N GLU A 71 14.87 17.51 5.01
CA GLU A 71 16.16 18.19 4.92
C GLU A 71 17.34 17.23 5.15
N TYR A 72 17.20 16.36 6.15
CA TYR A 72 18.20 15.32 6.43
C TYR A 72 18.35 14.35 5.26
N ASN A 73 17.24 13.92 4.64
CA ASN A 73 17.31 13.03 3.48
C ASN A 73 17.98 13.65 2.28
N ILE A 74 17.67 14.90 1.97
CA ILE A 74 18.33 15.65 0.88
C ILE A 74 19.85 15.68 1.08
N THR A 75 20.29 15.85 2.32
CA THR A 75 21.73 15.99 2.64
C THR A 75 22.43 14.64 2.81
N GLN A 76 21.77 13.60 3.32
CA GLN A 76 22.40 12.34 3.70
C GLN A 76 22.20 11.19 2.72
N LEU A 77 21.12 11.19 1.95
CA LEU A 77 20.79 10.10 1.04
C LEU A 77 21.02 10.44 -0.43
N GLY A 78 21.10 11.73 -0.79
CA GLY A 78 21.31 12.15 -2.17
C GLY A 78 20.34 11.45 -3.13
N ASP A 79 20.86 10.83 -4.17
CA ASP A 79 20.08 10.17 -5.23
C ASP A 79 19.30 8.93 -4.74
N HIS A 80 19.62 8.38 -3.57
CA HIS A 80 18.82 7.30 -2.98
C HIS A 80 17.48 7.76 -2.46
N PHE A 81 17.29 9.06 -2.18
CA PHE A 81 16.02 9.60 -1.72
C PHE A 81 15.36 10.39 -2.83
N SER A 82 14.30 9.83 -3.41
CA SER A 82 13.58 10.50 -4.49
C SER A 82 12.12 10.06 -4.53
N TYR A 83 11.24 11.03 -4.63
CA TYR A 83 9.83 10.82 -4.98
C TYR A 83 9.55 10.89 -6.48
N SER A 84 10.57 10.97 -7.35
CA SER A 84 10.40 11.19 -8.79
C SER A 84 9.54 10.13 -9.50
N SER A 85 9.46 8.92 -8.93
CA SER A 85 8.66 7.82 -9.45
C SER A 85 7.35 7.60 -8.69
N TYR A 86 7.07 8.38 -7.63
CA TYR A 86 5.94 8.15 -6.74
C TYR A 86 5.13 9.43 -6.48
N TYR A 87 3.84 9.27 -6.37
CA TYR A 87 2.95 10.25 -5.77
C TYR A 87 3.01 10.10 -4.24
N VAL A 88 3.04 11.22 -3.52
CA VAL A 88 3.00 11.24 -2.06
C VAL A 88 1.58 10.89 -1.59
N PRO A 89 1.38 9.75 -0.91
CA PRO A 89 0.06 9.38 -0.43
C PRO A 89 -0.33 10.25 0.78
N THR A 90 -1.58 10.73 0.80
CA THR A 90 -2.10 11.49 1.94
C THR A 90 -3.62 11.49 1.98
N THR A 91 -4.18 11.63 3.19
CA THR A 91 -5.58 11.97 3.41
C THR A 91 -5.84 13.49 3.27
N GLY A 92 -4.79 14.28 3.24
CA GLY A 92 -4.82 15.74 3.18
C GLY A 92 -5.09 16.43 4.51
N ILE A 93 -5.71 15.77 5.47
CA ILE A 93 -6.12 16.38 6.75
C ILE A 93 -4.90 16.88 7.52
N ALA A 94 -3.88 16.02 7.68
CA ALA A 94 -2.67 16.38 8.40
C ALA A 94 -1.87 17.47 7.70
N LEU A 95 -1.73 17.41 6.37
CA LEU A 95 -1.03 18.44 5.59
C LEU A 95 -1.69 19.82 5.77
N LEU A 96 -3.01 19.90 5.59
CA LEU A 96 -3.71 21.20 5.69
C LEU A 96 -3.68 21.79 7.09
N ALA A 97 -3.57 20.96 8.13
CA ALA A 97 -3.49 21.42 9.52
C ALA A 97 -2.11 22.01 9.90
N ARG A 98 -1.08 21.77 9.09
CA ARG A 98 0.28 22.25 9.39
C ARG A 98 0.44 23.75 9.09
N LYS A 99 1.18 24.44 9.97
CA LYS A 99 1.53 25.86 9.76
C LYS A 99 2.65 26.05 8.74
N ASP A 100 3.51 25.03 8.58
CA ASP A 100 4.70 25.00 7.73
C ASP A 100 4.47 24.24 6.40
N LYS A 101 3.21 24.01 6.03
CA LYS A 101 2.83 23.20 4.86
C LYS A 101 3.44 23.68 3.54
N GLU A 102 3.56 25.00 3.33
CA GLU A 102 4.17 25.57 2.14
C GLU A 102 5.67 25.22 2.07
N LYS A 103 6.39 25.36 3.18
CA LYS A 103 7.81 24.95 3.30
C LYS A 103 7.99 23.48 2.96
N ILE A 104 7.11 22.63 3.49
CA ILE A 104 7.14 21.19 3.23
C ILE A 104 6.92 20.89 1.73
N LEU A 105 5.99 21.57 1.07
CA LEU A 105 5.77 21.41 -0.38
C LEU A 105 7.02 21.78 -1.18
N GLU A 106 7.71 22.86 -0.83
CA GLU A 106 8.95 23.26 -1.48
C GLU A 106 10.05 22.18 -1.29
N MET A 107 10.14 21.60 -0.10
CA MET A 107 11.10 20.52 0.17
C MET A 107 10.76 19.24 -0.60
N LEU A 108 9.48 18.87 -0.68
CA LEU A 108 9.04 17.73 -1.49
C LEU A 108 9.38 17.92 -2.97
N LYS A 109 9.26 19.15 -3.52
CA LYS A 109 9.74 19.46 -4.88
C LYS A 109 11.24 19.20 -5.03
N LYS A 110 12.05 19.66 -4.07
CA LYS A 110 13.50 19.39 -4.06
C LYS A 110 13.81 17.90 -4.02
N CYS A 111 12.95 17.10 -3.40
CA CYS A 111 13.03 15.64 -3.39
C CYS A 111 12.48 14.98 -4.66
N GLY A 112 12.07 15.75 -5.68
CA GLY A 112 11.56 15.24 -6.94
C GLY A 112 10.11 14.75 -6.90
N ALA A 113 9.34 15.06 -5.87
CA ALA A 113 7.93 14.68 -5.81
C ALA A 113 7.14 15.32 -6.97
N LYS A 114 6.46 14.49 -7.77
CA LYS A 114 5.65 14.93 -8.90
C LYS A 114 4.26 15.38 -8.47
N GLY A 115 3.70 14.70 -7.49
CA GLY A 115 2.32 14.94 -7.11
C GLY A 115 1.89 14.22 -5.85
N PHE A 116 0.60 14.25 -5.62
CA PHE A 116 -0.06 13.65 -4.46
C PHE A 116 -1.06 12.58 -4.89
N MET A 117 -1.09 11.49 -4.14
CA MET A 117 -2.10 10.46 -4.31
C MET A 117 -3.14 10.58 -3.19
N LEU A 118 -4.38 10.86 -3.59
CA LEU A 118 -5.50 11.09 -2.69
C LEU A 118 -6.47 9.90 -2.73
N ALA A 119 -6.62 9.17 -1.62
CA ALA A 119 -7.52 8.04 -1.54
C ALA A 119 -8.98 8.51 -1.49
N LEU A 120 -9.80 8.09 -2.45
CA LEU A 120 -11.23 8.41 -2.54
C LEU A 120 -12.08 7.15 -2.47
N HIS A 121 -13.14 7.15 -1.65
CA HIS A 121 -13.96 5.95 -1.38
C HIS A 121 -15.38 6.04 -1.92
N GLY A 122 -15.76 7.14 -2.51
CA GLY A 122 -17.11 7.40 -2.98
C GLY A 122 -17.47 8.87 -2.86
N ASP A 123 -18.76 9.19 -2.81
CA ASP A 123 -19.24 10.52 -2.49
C ASP A 123 -18.95 10.89 -1.02
N GLU A 124 -19.38 12.08 -0.60
CA GLU A 124 -19.06 12.62 0.72
C GLU A 124 -19.47 11.67 1.86
N ASP A 125 -20.68 11.12 1.80
CA ASP A 125 -21.21 10.25 2.87
C ASP A 125 -20.44 8.95 2.95
N VAL A 126 -20.19 8.30 1.81
CA VAL A 126 -19.44 7.04 1.73
C VAL A 126 -17.99 7.26 2.13
N HIS A 127 -17.35 8.31 1.60
CA HIS A 127 -15.96 8.61 1.93
C HIS A 127 -15.77 8.87 3.42
N ASN A 128 -16.57 9.78 3.99
CA ASN A 128 -16.49 10.13 5.41
C ASN A 128 -16.76 8.92 6.33
N SER A 129 -17.71 8.07 5.94
CA SER A 129 -18.03 6.83 6.67
C SER A 129 -16.87 5.84 6.69
N ILE A 130 -16.18 5.63 5.54
CA ILE A 130 -15.05 4.69 5.43
C ILE A 130 -13.80 5.24 6.12
N VAL A 131 -13.52 6.54 5.96
CA VAL A 131 -12.39 7.22 6.61
C VAL A 131 -12.63 7.43 8.11
N ASN A 132 -13.87 7.31 8.55
CA ASN A 132 -14.32 7.58 9.91
C ASN A 132 -13.98 9.01 10.37
N ASN A 133 -14.26 9.97 9.48
CA ASN A 133 -14.02 11.39 9.75
C ASN A 133 -14.97 12.25 8.90
N SER A 134 -15.82 13.06 9.56
CA SER A 134 -16.90 13.82 8.92
C SER A 134 -16.44 14.95 7.99
N ILE A 135 -15.18 15.33 8.03
CA ILE A 135 -14.62 16.39 7.18
C ILE A 135 -13.62 15.86 6.14
N ALA A 136 -13.41 14.53 6.09
CA ALA A 136 -12.36 13.94 5.26
C ALA A 136 -12.55 14.25 3.77
N TYR A 137 -13.76 14.11 3.24
CA TYR A 137 -14.08 14.41 1.85
C TYR A 137 -13.79 15.87 1.48
N LYS A 138 -14.27 16.80 2.28
CA LYS A 138 -14.01 18.21 2.09
C LYS A 138 -12.50 18.51 2.12
N LYS A 139 -11.78 17.95 3.09
CA LYS A 139 -10.32 18.12 3.24
C LYS A 139 -9.54 17.52 2.06
N LEU A 140 -10.01 16.43 1.50
CA LEU A 140 -9.39 15.82 0.33
C LEU A 140 -9.41 16.77 -0.87
N PHE A 141 -10.55 17.38 -1.21
CA PHE A 141 -10.66 18.34 -2.32
C PHE A 141 -10.01 19.70 -1.99
N GLU A 142 -10.01 20.15 -0.73
CA GLU A 142 -9.22 21.31 -0.30
C GLU A 142 -7.72 21.05 -0.52
N THR A 143 -7.25 19.83 -0.25
CA THR A 143 -5.86 19.42 -0.48
C THR A 143 -5.52 19.40 -1.96
N GLU A 144 -6.40 18.81 -2.79
CA GLU A 144 -6.23 18.84 -4.25
C GLU A 144 -5.99 20.26 -4.75
N LYS A 145 -6.89 21.20 -4.41
CA LYS A 145 -6.77 22.61 -4.80
C LYS A 145 -5.48 23.26 -4.27
N PHE A 146 -5.14 22.96 -3.02
CA PHE A 146 -3.95 23.52 -2.37
C PHE A 146 -2.68 23.06 -3.08
N VAL A 147 -2.46 21.75 -3.25
CA VAL A 147 -1.21 21.22 -3.84
C VAL A 147 -1.11 21.55 -5.33
N SER A 148 -2.24 21.58 -6.06
CA SER A 148 -2.29 22.00 -7.47
C SER A 148 -1.85 23.45 -7.66
N LYS A 149 -2.21 24.36 -6.75
CA LYS A 149 -1.75 25.76 -6.75
C LYS A 149 -0.22 25.85 -6.66
N TYR A 150 0.42 24.89 -6.00
CA TYR A 150 1.89 24.79 -5.91
C TYR A 150 2.50 23.99 -7.08
N GLY A 151 1.73 23.63 -8.09
CA GLY A 151 2.19 22.96 -9.31
C GLY A 151 2.48 21.47 -9.13
N PHE A 152 1.84 20.82 -8.18
CA PHE A 152 1.87 19.37 -8.05
C PHE A 152 0.72 18.72 -8.84
N ASP A 153 1.00 17.58 -9.45
CA ASP A 153 -0.03 16.72 -10.00
C ASP A 153 -0.85 16.06 -8.88
N VAL A 154 -2.08 15.68 -9.19
CA VAL A 154 -2.94 14.92 -8.29
C VAL A 154 -3.46 13.68 -9.00
N LEU A 155 -3.34 12.54 -8.30
CA LEU A 155 -3.91 11.27 -8.70
C LEU A 155 -4.95 10.85 -7.65
N PHE A 156 -6.22 10.78 -8.05
CA PHE A 156 -7.25 10.17 -7.21
C PHE A 156 -7.13 8.65 -7.26
N ASN A 157 -6.88 8.04 -6.11
CA ASN A 157 -6.86 6.60 -5.94
C ASN A 157 -8.23 6.14 -5.45
N ILE A 158 -9.11 5.74 -6.37
CA ILE A 158 -10.49 5.35 -6.07
C ILE A 158 -10.49 3.91 -5.58
N ILE A 159 -10.87 3.72 -4.31
CA ILE A 159 -10.85 2.42 -3.65
C ILE A 159 -12.17 1.69 -3.92
N VAL A 160 -12.07 0.56 -4.62
CA VAL A 160 -13.21 -0.25 -5.04
C VAL A 160 -13.86 -0.93 -3.84
N SER A 161 -15.19 -0.75 -3.71
CA SER A 161 -16.01 -1.38 -2.66
C SER A 161 -17.47 -1.44 -3.10
N LYS A 162 -18.29 -2.29 -2.46
CA LYS A 162 -19.76 -2.32 -2.67
C LYS A 162 -20.42 -0.97 -2.41
N LYS A 163 -19.92 -0.22 -1.44
CA LYS A 163 -20.45 1.12 -1.14
C LYS A 163 -20.14 2.15 -2.24
N LEU A 164 -19.02 1.99 -2.93
CA LEU A 164 -18.64 2.86 -4.05
C LEU A 164 -19.65 2.74 -5.20
N LEU A 165 -20.06 1.51 -5.55
CA LEU A 165 -20.90 1.24 -6.72
C LEU A 165 -22.16 2.10 -6.74
N ASN A 166 -22.86 2.23 -5.61
CA ASN A 166 -24.11 2.97 -5.51
C ASN A 166 -23.98 4.47 -5.86
N ASN A 167 -22.77 5.02 -5.80
CA ASN A 167 -22.48 6.44 -5.99
C ASN A 167 -21.32 6.68 -6.96
N PHE A 168 -20.98 5.67 -7.77
CA PHE A 168 -19.77 5.71 -8.57
C PHE A 168 -19.82 6.79 -9.66
N GLU A 169 -20.91 6.93 -10.39
CA GLU A 169 -21.09 7.99 -11.40
C GLU A 169 -20.91 9.38 -10.80
N LYS A 170 -21.51 9.63 -9.62
CA LYS A 170 -21.35 10.89 -8.90
C LYS A 170 -19.90 11.12 -8.46
N THR A 171 -19.24 10.07 -7.96
CA THR A 171 -17.82 10.12 -7.57
C THR A 171 -16.94 10.49 -8.76
N LEU A 172 -17.17 9.87 -9.92
CA LEU A 172 -16.44 10.16 -11.14
C LEU A 172 -16.67 11.59 -11.63
N SER A 173 -17.92 12.07 -11.61
CA SER A 173 -18.25 13.45 -11.99
C SER A 173 -17.47 14.45 -11.13
N CYS A 174 -17.40 14.24 -9.81
CA CYS A 174 -16.60 15.10 -8.93
C CYS A 174 -15.10 15.09 -9.27
N VAL A 175 -14.55 13.94 -9.63
CA VAL A 175 -13.14 13.83 -10.05
C VAL A 175 -12.92 14.53 -11.39
N GLN A 176 -13.81 14.34 -12.36
CA GLN A 176 -13.73 14.99 -13.67
C GLN A 176 -13.78 16.50 -13.59
N GLU A 177 -14.59 17.07 -12.69
CA GLU A 177 -14.65 18.51 -12.45
C GLU A 177 -13.28 19.08 -12.03
N THR A 178 -12.43 18.29 -11.39
CA THR A 178 -11.06 18.70 -11.02
C THR A 178 -10.08 18.66 -12.17
N GLN A 179 -10.41 17.98 -13.29
CA GLN A 179 -9.52 17.72 -14.43
C GLN A 179 -8.23 16.95 -14.02
N LYS A 180 -8.30 16.14 -12.96
CA LYS A 180 -7.18 15.34 -12.46
C LYS A 180 -7.32 13.87 -12.86
N SER A 181 -6.17 13.18 -12.87
CA SER A 181 -6.12 11.76 -13.15
C SER A 181 -6.75 10.95 -12.00
N ALA A 182 -7.33 9.81 -12.35
CA ALA A 182 -7.85 8.85 -11.38
C ALA A 182 -7.46 7.42 -11.78
N ARG A 183 -7.42 6.53 -10.79
CA ARG A 183 -7.29 5.09 -11.00
C ARG A 183 -8.17 4.32 -10.03
N LEU A 184 -8.55 3.11 -10.42
CA LEU A 184 -9.25 2.16 -9.55
C LEU A 184 -8.23 1.29 -8.81
N THR A 185 -8.48 1.03 -7.53
CA THR A 185 -7.61 0.17 -6.70
C THR A 185 -8.46 -0.75 -5.85
N VAL A 186 -8.18 -2.05 -5.96
CA VAL A 186 -8.74 -3.06 -5.07
C VAL A 186 -7.94 -3.08 -3.76
N PRO A 187 -8.57 -2.99 -2.58
CA PRO A 187 -7.84 -2.97 -1.32
C PRO A 187 -7.19 -4.33 -1.02
N VAL A 188 -5.96 -4.29 -0.53
CA VAL A 188 -5.24 -5.47 -0.03
C VAL A 188 -6.00 -6.10 1.14
N PHE A 189 -5.71 -7.37 1.44
CA PHE A 189 -6.21 -8.04 2.64
C PHE A 189 -5.09 -8.22 3.66
N VAL A 190 -5.36 -7.82 4.89
CA VAL A 190 -4.50 -8.10 6.06
C VAL A 190 -5.42 -8.55 7.18
N PRO A 191 -5.13 -9.63 7.92
CA PRO A 191 -6.02 -10.19 8.93
C PRO A 191 -6.09 -9.35 10.21
N THR A 192 -6.33 -8.02 10.09
CA THR A 192 -6.59 -7.10 11.18
C THR A 192 -8.10 -7.02 11.47
N ASN A 193 -8.45 -6.59 12.67
CA ASN A 193 -9.86 -6.41 13.02
C ASN A 193 -10.59 -5.41 12.10
N ARG A 194 -9.89 -4.41 11.58
CA ARG A 194 -10.46 -3.44 10.64
C ARG A 194 -10.73 -4.07 9.28
N MET A 195 -9.75 -4.77 8.74
CA MET A 195 -9.90 -5.41 7.43
C MET A 195 -10.94 -6.52 7.45
N ARG A 196 -11.04 -7.31 8.53
CA ARG A 196 -12.13 -8.29 8.69
C ARG A 196 -13.52 -7.64 8.68
N LYS A 197 -13.66 -6.46 9.29
CA LYS A 197 -14.93 -5.68 9.20
C LYS A 197 -15.17 -5.14 7.79
N TYR A 198 -14.11 -4.71 7.12
CA TYR A 198 -14.18 -4.20 5.75
C TYR A 198 -14.62 -5.29 4.76
N GLU A 199 -14.32 -6.57 5.03
CA GLU A 199 -14.72 -7.69 4.18
C GLU A 199 -16.23 -7.75 3.92
N SER A 200 -17.07 -7.20 4.78
CA SER A 200 -18.51 -7.09 4.57
C SER A 200 -18.89 -6.13 3.43
N ILE A 201 -18.00 -5.22 3.07
CA ILE A 201 -18.21 -4.23 2.00
C ILE A 201 -17.20 -4.35 0.87
N ARG A 202 -16.35 -5.38 0.87
CA ARG A 202 -15.46 -5.69 -0.24
C ARG A 202 -16.30 -6.02 -1.48
N ALA A 203 -15.93 -5.45 -2.62
CA ALA A 203 -16.60 -5.69 -3.88
C ALA A 203 -16.41 -7.15 -4.33
N ASP A 204 -17.43 -7.74 -4.88
CA ASP A 204 -17.39 -9.01 -5.61
C ASP A 204 -17.20 -8.77 -7.12
N VAL A 205 -17.15 -9.87 -7.88
CA VAL A 205 -16.97 -9.80 -9.34
C VAL A 205 -18.10 -9.01 -9.99
N SER A 206 -19.33 -9.20 -9.56
CA SER A 206 -20.49 -8.51 -10.17
C SER A 206 -20.42 -7.00 -9.93
N ASP A 207 -20.04 -6.57 -8.72
CA ASP A 207 -19.82 -5.17 -8.38
C ASP A 207 -18.71 -4.55 -9.23
N CYS A 208 -17.59 -5.26 -9.36
CA CYS A 208 -16.45 -4.80 -10.16
C CYS A 208 -16.79 -4.66 -11.64
N LEU A 209 -17.53 -5.60 -12.22
CA LEU A 209 -17.95 -5.54 -13.62
C LEU A 209 -18.92 -4.38 -13.87
N GLU A 210 -19.80 -4.04 -12.94
CA GLU A 210 -20.64 -2.84 -13.03
C GLU A 210 -19.78 -1.55 -12.98
N ILE A 211 -18.79 -1.51 -12.09
CA ILE A 211 -17.82 -0.39 -12.05
C ILE A 211 -17.09 -0.27 -13.39
N VAL A 212 -16.66 -1.38 -14.01
CA VAL A 212 -16.04 -1.38 -15.33
C VAL A 212 -16.97 -0.77 -16.38
N LYS A 213 -18.22 -1.21 -16.47
CA LYS A 213 -19.21 -0.68 -17.44
C LYS A 213 -19.44 0.83 -17.29
N ILE A 214 -19.47 1.33 -16.05
CA ILE A 214 -19.60 2.76 -15.79
C ILE A 214 -18.31 3.49 -16.20
N SER A 215 -17.16 2.90 -15.91
CA SER A 215 -15.84 3.45 -16.22
C SER A 215 -15.56 3.54 -17.72
N ASP A 216 -16.10 2.63 -18.53
CA ASP A 216 -15.97 2.65 -20.00
C ASP A 216 -16.54 3.93 -20.64
N ARG A 217 -17.39 4.67 -19.92
CA ARG A 217 -17.91 5.97 -20.34
C ARG A 217 -16.94 7.12 -20.07
N ILE A 218 -15.83 6.82 -19.40
CA ILE A 218 -14.86 7.78 -18.86
C ILE A 218 -13.48 7.17 -19.04
N ASP A 219 -12.49 7.99 -19.39
CA ASP A 219 -11.11 7.52 -19.62
C ASP A 219 -10.41 7.12 -18.29
N ILE A 220 -10.83 5.98 -17.73
CA ILE A 220 -10.19 5.34 -16.57
C ILE A 220 -9.74 3.94 -16.96
N ASP A 221 -8.46 3.63 -16.72
CA ASP A 221 -7.91 2.29 -16.96
C ASP A 221 -8.56 1.25 -16.02
N THR A 222 -9.30 0.32 -16.61
CA THR A 222 -10.00 -0.78 -15.92
C THR A 222 -9.34 -2.14 -16.12
N LEU A 223 -8.26 -2.24 -16.92
CA LEU A 223 -7.63 -3.51 -17.26
C LEU A 223 -7.20 -4.31 -16.04
N ASN A 224 -6.60 -3.63 -15.05
CA ASN A 224 -6.20 -4.28 -13.80
C ASN A 224 -7.41 -4.81 -13.01
N LEU A 225 -8.52 -4.07 -12.98
CA LEU A 225 -9.72 -4.51 -12.29
C LEU A 225 -10.33 -5.75 -12.95
N ILE A 226 -10.38 -5.78 -14.29
CA ILE A 226 -10.84 -6.94 -15.06
C ILE A 226 -9.94 -8.16 -14.78
N LYS A 227 -8.62 -7.99 -14.78
CA LYS A 227 -7.68 -9.05 -14.43
C LYS A 227 -7.97 -9.60 -13.03
N HIS A 228 -8.14 -8.74 -12.04
CA HIS A 228 -8.44 -9.17 -10.67
C HIS A 228 -9.77 -9.93 -10.58
N CYS A 229 -10.81 -9.52 -11.31
CA CYS A 229 -12.08 -10.26 -11.38
C CYS A 229 -11.93 -11.70 -11.89
N ASN A 230 -11.02 -11.91 -12.83
CA ASN A 230 -10.81 -13.22 -13.45
C ASN A 230 -9.88 -14.15 -12.66
N GLU A 231 -8.88 -13.58 -12.00
CA GLU A 231 -7.74 -14.35 -11.48
C GLU A 231 -7.60 -14.27 -9.95
N HIS A 232 -8.12 -13.21 -9.32
CA HIS A 232 -7.86 -12.91 -7.92
C HIS A 232 -9.14 -12.90 -7.08
N THR A 233 -9.92 -13.98 -7.17
CA THR A 233 -11.05 -14.24 -6.26
C THR A 233 -10.74 -15.44 -5.36
N GLU A 234 -11.33 -15.49 -4.17
CA GLU A 234 -11.17 -16.66 -3.30
C GLU A 234 -11.62 -17.95 -3.99
N LEU A 235 -12.71 -17.87 -4.76
CA LEU A 235 -13.26 -19.01 -5.47
C LEU A 235 -12.27 -19.55 -6.51
N ALA A 236 -11.74 -18.67 -7.39
CA ALA A 236 -10.78 -19.05 -8.42
C ALA A 236 -9.48 -19.60 -7.82
N VAL A 237 -8.93 -18.95 -6.79
CA VAL A 237 -7.70 -19.37 -6.14
C VAL A 237 -7.88 -20.70 -5.42
N LYS A 238 -8.98 -20.89 -4.70
CA LYS A 238 -9.31 -22.17 -4.03
C LYS A 238 -9.45 -23.30 -5.04
N GLU A 239 -10.14 -23.09 -6.16
CA GLU A 239 -10.32 -24.09 -7.21
C GLU A 239 -8.96 -24.54 -7.78
N LEU A 240 -8.05 -23.61 -8.05
CA LEU A 240 -6.71 -23.93 -8.55
C LEU A 240 -5.90 -24.76 -7.54
N ILE A 241 -5.97 -24.43 -6.25
CA ILE A 241 -5.26 -25.17 -5.19
C ILE A 241 -5.84 -26.57 -5.06
N CYS A 242 -7.17 -26.70 -4.88
CA CYS A 242 -7.82 -28.01 -4.70
C CYS A 242 -7.71 -28.92 -5.92
N SER A 243 -7.46 -28.36 -7.12
CA SER A 243 -7.19 -29.13 -8.33
C SER A 243 -5.72 -29.43 -8.58
N GLY A 244 -4.81 -29.04 -7.68
CA GLY A 244 -3.36 -29.23 -7.82
C GLY A 244 -2.71 -28.39 -8.94
N LYS A 245 -3.38 -27.37 -9.44
CA LYS A 245 -2.88 -26.51 -10.52
C LYS A 245 -2.06 -25.34 -10.00
N TYR A 246 -1.06 -25.63 -9.18
CA TYR A 246 -0.25 -24.59 -8.50
C TYR A 246 0.53 -23.69 -9.44
N ASP A 247 0.92 -24.20 -10.62
CA ASP A 247 1.66 -23.40 -11.61
C ASP A 247 0.87 -22.20 -12.16
N TYR A 248 -0.45 -22.25 -12.14
CA TYR A 248 -1.29 -21.12 -12.53
C TYR A 248 -1.34 -20.03 -11.46
N LEU A 249 -1.03 -20.38 -10.21
CA LEU A 249 -0.95 -19.44 -9.09
C LEU A 249 0.41 -18.76 -9.01
N LYS A 250 1.42 -19.34 -9.67
CA LYS A 250 2.77 -18.79 -9.72
C LYS A 250 2.82 -17.71 -10.78
N ASP A 251 3.03 -16.47 -10.34
CA ASP A 251 3.06 -15.31 -11.24
C ASP A 251 4.21 -15.46 -12.24
N LYS A 252 3.86 -15.61 -13.53
CA LYS A 252 4.82 -15.81 -14.63
C LYS A 252 5.29 -14.49 -15.24
N GLU A 253 4.90 -13.35 -14.68
CA GLU A 253 5.25 -12.07 -15.26
C GLU A 253 6.75 -11.77 -15.12
N ASN A 254 7.38 -11.54 -16.26
CA ASN A 254 8.73 -10.99 -16.41
C ASN A 254 8.81 -9.50 -15.98
N SER A 255 8.04 -9.10 -14.99
CA SER A 255 8.09 -7.73 -14.45
C SER A 255 9.42 -7.48 -13.79
N PRO A 256 9.98 -6.28 -13.87
CA PRO A 256 11.21 -5.96 -13.18
C PRO A 256 11.00 -6.26 -11.69
N LYS A 257 11.81 -7.18 -11.16
CA LYS A 257 11.67 -7.66 -9.79
C LYS A 257 11.91 -6.49 -8.83
N TRP A 258 10.82 -6.04 -8.21
CA TRP A 258 10.84 -5.02 -7.17
C TRP A 258 10.90 -5.70 -5.81
N VAL A 259 11.86 -5.33 -5.01
CA VAL A 259 12.00 -5.79 -3.62
C VAL A 259 11.62 -4.65 -2.69
N PHE A 260 10.72 -4.91 -1.78
CA PHE A 260 10.33 -3.97 -0.74
C PHE A 260 10.98 -4.36 0.59
N VAL A 261 11.53 -3.37 1.27
CA VAL A 261 12.03 -3.48 2.64
C VAL A 261 11.34 -2.41 3.45
N ASN A 262 10.65 -2.79 4.51
CA ASN A 262 9.92 -1.85 5.35
C ASN A 262 10.62 -1.69 6.69
N VAL A 263 10.81 -0.45 7.11
CA VAL A 263 11.30 -0.11 8.45
C VAL A 263 10.20 0.61 9.20
N THR A 264 9.77 0.03 10.32
CA THR A 264 8.74 0.64 11.15
C THR A 264 9.32 1.76 12.02
N ARG A 265 8.44 2.58 12.61
CA ARG A 265 8.81 3.65 13.55
C ARG A 265 9.63 3.17 14.76
N ASP A 266 9.51 1.88 15.12
CA ASP A 266 10.22 1.22 16.21
C ASP A 266 11.52 0.54 15.71
N LEU A 267 11.95 0.84 14.48
CA LEU A 267 13.15 0.32 13.84
C LEU A 267 13.12 -1.19 13.53
N ASN A 268 11.95 -1.81 13.53
CA ASN A 268 11.81 -3.18 13.06
C ASN A 268 11.86 -3.23 11.54
N VAL A 269 12.61 -4.18 11.00
CA VAL A 269 12.80 -4.38 9.57
C VAL A 269 12.00 -5.57 9.10
N TYR A 270 11.29 -5.38 8.01
CA TYR A 270 10.52 -6.41 7.32
C TYR A 270 10.90 -6.47 5.85
N TYR A 271 11.02 -7.66 5.32
CA TYR A 271 11.15 -7.92 3.89
C TYR A 271 9.76 -8.17 3.30
N GLY A 272 9.43 -7.54 2.18
CA GLY A 272 8.12 -7.59 1.54
C GLY A 272 7.37 -6.27 1.60
N ASN A 273 6.25 -6.18 0.88
CA ASN A 273 5.42 -4.98 0.88
C ASN A 273 4.67 -4.85 2.22
N VAL A 274 4.35 -3.63 2.63
CA VAL A 274 3.55 -3.38 3.86
C VAL A 274 2.23 -4.10 3.73
N GLY A 275 1.90 -4.93 4.73
CA GLY A 275 0.66 -5.71 4.74
C GLY A 275 0.89 -7.18 5.04
N ALA A 276 0.20 -8.07 4.31
CA ALA A 276 0.12 -9.48 4.61
C ALA A 276 1.42 -10.29 4.38
N HIS A 277 2.32 -9.80 3.54
CA HIS A 277 3.45 -10.60 3.02
C HIS A 277 4.80 -10.08 3.49
N THR A 278 4.95 -9.89 4.80
CA THR A 278 6.20 -9.38 5.35
C THR A 278 6.90 -10.43 6.21
N LYS A 279 8.20 -10.63 5.95
CA LYS A 279 9.06 -11.42 6.81
C LYS A 279 9.84 -10.52 7.76
N TYR A 280 9.69 -10.72 9.04
CA TYR A 280 10.47 -9.99 10.05
C TYR A 280 11.95 -10.38 9.97
N LEU A 281 12.84 -9.40 9.85
CA LEU A 281 14.28 -9.60 9.76
C LEU A 281 15.01 -9.30 11.06
N GLY A 282 14.45 -8.45 11.92
CA GLY A 282 15.04 -8.02 13.18
C GLY A 282 14.84 -6.53 13.43
N ASN A 283 15.41 -6.04 14.53
CA ASN A 283 15.43 -4.60 14.83
C ASN A 283 16.77 -3.99 14.38
N LEU A 284 16.75 -2.81 13.74
CA LEU A 284 17.96 -2.15 13.24
C LEU A 284 18.99 -1.88 14.33
N LYS A 285 18.58 -1.71 15.59
CA LYS A 285 19.53 -1.52 16.70
C LYS A 285 20.37 -2.78 16.96
N ASP A 286 19.78 -3.95 16.74
CA ASP A 286 20.37 -5.25 17.07
C ASP A 286 21.04 -5.91 15.86
N LEU A 287 20.59 -5.59 14.65
CA LEU A 287 21.15 -6.14 13.42
C LEU A 287 22.52 -5.53 13.12
N SER A 288 23.49 -6.39 12.84
CA SER A 288 24.72 -5.97 12.21
C SER A 288 24.51 -5.67 10.73
N GLU A 289 25.40 -4.85 10.14
CA GLU A 289 25.41 -4.56 8.71
C GLU A 289 25.41 -5.83 7.86
N ALA A 290 26.28 -6.78 8.16
CA ALA A 290 26.40 -8.03 7.44
C ALA A 290 25.10 -8.87 7.51
N GLN A 291 24.47 -8.95 8.67
CA GLN A 291 23.21 -9.67 8.84
C GLN A 291 22.07 -9.05 8.01
N LEU A 292 21.98 -7.73 7.99
CA LEU A 292 20.95 -7.04 7.21
C LEU A 292 21.13 -7.28 5.71
N ILE A 293 22.36 -7.09 5.19
CA ILE A 293 22.69 -7.31 3.78
C ILE A 293 22.47 -8.77 3.39
N ASP A 294 23.00 -9.72 4.15
CA ASP A 294 22.87 -11.15 3.88
C ASP A 294 21.39 -11.59 3.85
N SER A 295 20.61 -11.16 4.83
CA SER A 295 19.17 -11.46 4.88
C SER A 295 18.41 -10.97 3.66
N ILE A 296 18.66 -9.73 3.24
CA ILE A 296 18.00 -9.15 2.06
C ILE A 296 18.47 -9.83 0.78
N CYS A 297 19.76 -10.08 0.62
CA CYS A 297 20.31 -10.75 -0.56
C CYS A 297 19.80 -12.20 -0.68
N LYS A 298 19.79 -12.94 0.41
CA LYS A 298 19.29 -14.32 0.46
C LYS A 298 17.82 -14.41 0.08
N LEU A 299 16.98 -13.51 0.60
CA LEU A 299 15.58 -13.46 0.23
C LEU A 299 15.37 -12.99 -1.20
N SER A 300 16.19 -12.03 -1.67
CA SER A 300 16.08 -11.51 -3.04
C SER A 300 16.56 -12.51 -4.09
N SER A 301 17.56 -13.34 -3.81
CA SER A 301 18.04 -14.38 -4.73
C SER A 301 17.00 -15.49 -4.94
N ASN A 302 16.18 -15.74 -3.95
CA ASN A 302 15.09 -16.69 -3.98
C ASN A 302 13.74 -16.04 -4.37
N TYR A 303 13.78 -14.77 -4.84
CA TYR A 303 12.57 -14.02 -5.14
C TYR A 303 11.91 -14.49 -6.43
N ASP A 304 11.10 -15.46 -6.29
CA ASP A 304 9.86 -15.67 -7.03
C ASP A 304 8.74 -15.17 -6.10
N TYR A 305 7.89 -14.26 -6.53
CA TYR A 305 6.74 -13.77 -5.71
C TYR A 305 5.86 -14.93 -5.24
N THR A 306 6.04 -16.06 -5.89
CA THR A 306 5.42 -17.35 -5.64
C THR A 306 6.28 -18.30 -4.82
N SER A 307 7.56 -18.02 -4.61
CA SER A 307 8.45 -18.88 -3.79
C SER A 307 8.13 -18.83 -2.29
N TYR A 308 7.24 -17.93 -1.86
CA TYR A 308 6.60 -18.06 -0.55
C TYR A 308 5.75 -19.33 -0.46
N PHE A 309 5.31 -19.88 -1.60
CA PHE A 309 4.44 -21.03 -1.70
C PHE A 309 5.10 -22.12 -2.56
N SER A 310 5.92 -22.97 -1.93
CA SER A 310 6.33 -24.22 -2.56
C SER A 310 5.10 -25.12 -2.77
N ASP A 311 5.20 -26.09 -3.67
CA ASP A 311 4.13 -27.08 -3.86
C ASP A 311 3.76 -27.79 -2.53
N GLU A 312 4.75 -28.01 -1.65
CA GLU A 312 4.52 -28.54 -0.29
C GLU A 312 3.69 -27.55 0.56
N THR A 313 3.92 -26.25 0.42
CA THR A 313 3.14 -25.22 1.10
C THR A 313 1.71 -25.21 0.57
N PHE A 314 1.50 -25.29 -0.75
CA PHE A 314 0.15 -25.37 -1.34
C PHE A 314 -0.61 -26.62 -0.88
N LEU A 315 0.05 -27.78 -0.79
CA LEU A 315 -0.59 -29.01 -0.24
C LEU A 315 -1.04 -28.84 1.22
N LYS A 316 -0.25 -28.16 2.05
CA LYS A 316 -0.65 -27.83 3.42
C LYS A 316 -1.82 -26.85 3.45
N ILE A 317 -1.80 -25.84 2.58
CA ILE A 317 -2.89 -24.86 2.45
C ILE A 317 -4.16 -25.55 1.98
N ASP A 318 -4.11 -26.44 0.98
CA ASP A 318 -5.27 -27.21 0.50
C ASP A 318 -5.97 -27.93 1.64
N GLY A 319 -5.23 -28.66 2.48
CA GLY A 319 -5.80 -29.33 3.66
C GLY A 319 -6.50 -28.39 4.64
N LEU A 320 -6.05 -27.13 4.73
CA LEU A 320 -6.63 -26.14 5.63
C LEU A 320 -7.89 -25.46 5.03
N ILE A 321 -7.87 -25.16 3.74
CA ILE A 321 -8.94 -24.35 3.09
C ILE A 321 -10.01 -25.22 2.41
N HIS A 322 -9.83 -26.51 2.30
CA HIS A 322 -10.75 -27.41 1.56
C HIS A 322 -12.21 -27.24 2.00
N SER A 323 -12.46 -27.14 3.30
CA SER A 323 -13.79 -26.98 3.89
C SER A 323 -14.24 -25.52 4.01
N VAL A 324 -13.41 -24.55 3.67
CA VAL A 324 -13.73 -23.13 3.80
C VAL A 324 -14.70 -22.71 2.69
N ASN A 325 -15.75 -21.97 3.03
CA ASN A 325 -16.61 -21.33 2.04
C ASN A 325 -15.85 -20.18 1.39
N ALA A 326 -15.48 -20.36 0.13
CA ALA A 326 -14.93 -19.32 -0.72
C ALA A 326 -16.06 -18.52 -1.36
N ASP A 327 -15.86 -17.23 -1.57
CA ASP A 327 -16.77 -16.35 -2.28
C ASP A 327 -16.07 -15.71 -3.51
N ASP A 328 -16.80 -14.91 -4.26
CA ASP A 328 -16.34 -14.23 -5.46
C ASP A 328 -15.82 -12.80 -5.20
N LYS A 329 -15.50 -12.49 -3.95
CA LYS A 329 -14.84 -11.24 -3.59
C LYS A 329 -13.52 -11.08 -4.30
N VAL A 330 -13.25 -9.85 -4.76
CA VAL A 330 -12.08 -9.51 -5.56
C VAL A 330 -10.94 -8.97 -4.69
N TYR A 331 -9.74 -9.46 -4.95
CA TYR A 331 -8.50 -9.08 -4.26
C TYR A 331 -7.45 -8.58 -5.25
N PRO A 332 -6.45 -7.82 -4.81
CA PRO A 332 -5.42 -7.32 -5.71
C PRO A 332 -4.38 -8.38 -6.11
N SER A 333 -4.32 -9.51 -5.40
CA SER A 333 -3.35 -10.58 -5.69
C SER A 333 -3.80 -11.93 -5.18
N VAL A 334 -3.20 -13.01 -5.72
CA VAL A 334 -3.36 -14.39 -5.22
C VAL A 334 -3.02 -14.52 -3.73
N PRO A 335 -1.89 -13.97 -3.23
CA PRO A 335 -1.60 -13.98 -1.81
C PRO A 335 -2.71 -13.37 -0.95
N ASP A 336 -3.31 -12.24 -1.34
CA ASP A 336 -4.42 -11.64 -0.58
C ASP A 336 -5.62 -12.58 -0.47
N CYS A 337 -5.95 -13.31 -1.56
CA CYS A 337 -6.99 -14.34 -1.54
C CYS A 337 -6.65 -15.47 -0.57
N LEU A 338 -5.40 -15.96 -0.61
CA LEU A 338 -4.94 -17.03 0.28
C LEU A 338 -5.02 -16.63 1.74
N TYR A 339 -4.59 -15.42 2.08
CA TYR A 339 -4.69 -14.94 3.47
C TYR A 339 -6.13 -14.81 3.93
N SER A 340 -7.04 -14.37 3.06
CA SER A 340 -8.47 -14.34 3.39
C SER A 340 -9.01 -15.75 3.64
N LEU A 341 -8.71 -16.70 2.76
CA LEU A 341 -9.12 -18.10 2.93
C LEU A 341 -8.56 -18.72 4.22
N LEU A 342 -7.29 -18.48 4.52
CA LEU A 342 -6.64 -18.97 5.73
C LEU A 342 -7.18 -18.31 7.00
N ASP A 343 -7.52 -17.02 6.96
CA ASP A 343 -8.20 -16.34 8.07
C ASP A 343 -9.58 -16.95 8.34
N LYS A 344 -10.35 -17.26 7.27
CA LYS A 344 -11.64 -17.98 7.36
C LYS A 344 -11.47 -19.39 7.90
N ALA A 345 -10.34 -20.06 7.62
CA ALA A 345 -9.96 -21.34 8.19
C ALA A 345 -9.57 -21.27 9.67
N GLY A 346 -9.49 -20.09 10.25
CA GLY A 346 -9.09 -19.85 11.65
C GLY A 346 -7.59 -19.93 11.91
N VAL A 347 -6.77 -19.82 10.89
CA VAL A 347 -5.30 -19.82 11.00
C VAL A 347 -4.83 -18.45 11.49
N LYS A 348 -4.40 -18.36 12.76
CA LYS A 348 -4.12 -17.08 13.43
C LYS A 348 -2.69 -16.56 13.27
N ASN A 349 -1.73 -17.43 12.96
CA ASN A 349 -0.30 -17.05 12.85
C ASN A 349 0.20 -17.49 11.47
N LEU A 350 -0.12 -16.66 10.47
CA LEU A 350 0.38 -16.81 9.12
C LEU A 350 1.79 -16.22 9.01
N ILE A 351 2.78 -16.92 9.60
CA ILE A 351 4.16 -16.83 9.15
C ILE A 351 4.30 -17.95 8.11
N ILE A 352 4.01 -17.58 6.88
CA ILE A 352 4.35 -18.45 5.74
C ILE A 352 5.73 -18.07 5.26
#